data_ca7a0fb46438bd0168548790f996bb5a
#
_entry.id   ca7a0fb46438bd0168548790f996bb5a
#
_cell.length_a   1.000
_cell.length_b   1.000
_cell.length_c   1.000
_cell.angle_alpha   90.00
_cell.angle_beta   90.00
_cell.angle_gamma   90.00
#
_symmetry.space_group_name_H-M   'P 1'
#
loop_
_entity.id
_entity.type
_entity.pdbx_description
1 polymer ?
#
loop_
_entity_poly.entity_id
_entity_poly.type
_entity_poly.pdbx_seq_one_letter_code
_entity_poly.pdbx_strand_id
1 'polypeptide(L)'
;MQAAYKISVEIPLEMNLVLLASSVSVDLLDSDTSTATVSRSPPPPDSDLKLCACYRMVEGGSRLQMKIRTTEGEYGEITATIVGNSVPTKSAVVVKLPVKSLSLHCRAVAFREDELQRELNVLTLRGSFSVNVAHEWMRACVPEIPPYVESDEVKVRSCEEEAKL
;
A
#
# COMPACT_ATOMS: atom_id res chain seq x y z
N MET A 1 -2.50 -1.28 17.83
CA MET A 1 -2.30 -0.36 16.69
C MET A 1 -2.89 -1.04 15.48
N GLN A 2 -3.74 -0.41 14.70
CA GLN A 2 -4.37 -1.03 13.54
C GLN A 2 -3.56 -0.64 12.29
N ALA A 3 -2.98 -1.62 11.58
CA ALA A 3 -2.27 -1.37 10.35
C ALA A 3 -3.26 -0.91 9.26
N ALA A 4 -3.05 0.28 8.72
CA ALA A 4 -3.90 0.88 7.70
C ALA A 4 -3.13 1.92 6.90
N TYR A 5 -3.51 2.09 5.64
CA TYR A 5 -3.06 3.20 4.84
C TYR A 5 -3.92 4.43 5.07
N LYS A 6 -3.26 5.57 5.08
CA LYS A 6 -3.91 6.87 5.00
C LYS A 6 -3.63 7.46 3.63
N ILE A 7 -4.66 7.52 2.80
CA ILE A 7 -4.60 8.19 1.50
C ILE A 7 -5.06 9.63 1.70
N SER A 8 -4.21 10.58 1.33
CA SER A 8 -4.54 12.01 1.34
C SER A 8 -4.56 12.51 -0.11
N VAL A 9 -5.72 12.99 -0.54
CA VAL A 9 -5.92 13.60 -1.85
C VAL A 9 -6.05 15.10 -1.64
N GLU A 10 -5.28 15.87 -2.38
CA GLU A 10 -5.31 17.33 -2.34
C GLU A 10 -5.16 17.90 -3.76
N ILE A 11 -6.03 18.81 -4.14
CA ILE A 11 -6.00 19.49 -5.42
C ILE A 11 -6.21 21.00 -5.22
N PRO A 12 -5.67 21.86 -6.10
CA PRO A 12 -5.81 23.32 -5.96
C PRO A 12 -7.22 23.85 -6.28
N LEU A 13 -8.15 22.99 -6.65
CA LEU A 13 -9.53 23.30 -7.03
C LEU A 13 -10.50 22.66 -6.03
N GLU A 14 -11.75 23.11 -6.04
CA GLU A 14 -12.81 22.38 -5.36
C GLU A 14 -12.94 20.96 -5.93
N MET A 15 -12.91 19.98 -5.05
CA MET A 15 -13.09 18.57 -5.35
C MET A 15 -14.58 18.25 -5.31
N ASN A 16 -15.08 17.59 -6.34
CA ASN A 16 -16.47 17.14 -6.42
C ASN A 16 -16.61 15.71 -5.89
N LEU A 17 -15.79 14.81 -6.43
CA LEU A 17 -15.80 13.41 -6.02
C LEU A 17 -14.44 12.74 -6.27
N VAL A 18 -14.21 11.64 -5.54
CA VAL A 18 -13.09 10.71 -5.78
C VAL A 18 -13.66 9.31 -5.98
N LEU A 19 -13.34 8.70 -7.11
CA LEU A 19 -13.67 7.31 -7.40
C LEU A 19 -12.46 6.46 -7.08
N LEU A 20 -12.65 5.41 -6.28
CA LEU A 20 -11.65 4.38 -6.05
C LEU A 20 -12.04 3.10 -6.76
N ALA A 21 -11.13 2.55 -7.52
CA ALA A 21 -11.22 1.22 -8.09
C ALA A 21 -10.00 0.42 -7.67
N SER A 22 -10.18 -0.79 -7.17
CA SER A 22 -9.07 -1.61 -6.67
C SER A 22 -9.11 -3.02 -7.23
N SER A 23 -7.96 -3.51 -7.70
CA SER A 23 -7.75 -4.91 -8.09
C SER A 23 -7.42 -5.81 -6.90
N VAL A 24 -7.15 -5.25 -5.72
CA VAL A 24 -6.95 -5.96 -4.46
C VAL A 24 -8.13 -5.77 -3.52
N SER A 25 -8.31 -6.68 -2.58
CA SER A 25 -9.33 -6.55 -1.54
C SER A 25 -8.99 -5.39 -0.61
N VAL A 26 -9.93 -4.47 -0.45
CA VAL A 26 -9.76 -3.26 0.35
C VAL A 26 -10.95 -3.07 1.27
N ASP A 27 -10.65 -2.94 2.56
CA ASP A 27 -11.60 -2.45 3.56
C ASP A 27 -11.51 -0.93 3.66
N LEU A 28 -12.64 -0.26 3.46
CA LEU A 28 -12.76 1.17 3.75
C LEU A 28 -13.05 1.34 5.23
N LEU A 29 -12.12 1.92 5.99
CA LEU A 29 -12.23 2.06 7.44
C LEU A 29 -13.02 3.31 7.84
N ASP A 30 -13.04 4.33 7.00
CA ASP A 30 -13.83 5.54 7.18
C ASP A 30 -15.05 5.44 6.25
N SER A 31 -16.19 5.00 6.79
CA SER A 31 -17.44 4.84 6.01
C SER A 31 -18.16 6.15 5.75
N ASP A 32 -18.09 7.09 6.70
CA ASP A 32 -18.64 8.44 6.58
C ASP A 32 -17.70 9.42 7.25
N THR A 33 -17.27 10.41 6.50
CA THR A 33 -16.51 11.55 7.02
C THR A 33 -17.38 12.80 6.95
N SER A 34 -17.12 13.77 7.82
CA SER A 34 -17.80 15.08 7.74
C SER A 34 -17.54 15.80 6.41
N THR A 35 -16.54 15.36 5.65
CA THR A 35 -16.14 15.98 4.38
C THR A 35 -16.67 15.28 3.15
N ALA A 36 -17.00 13.97 3.24
CA ALA A 36 -17.48 13.21 2.09
C ALA A 36 -18.42 12.07 2.50
N THR A 37 -19.42 11.80 1.69
CA THR A 37 -20.23 10.60 1.75
C THR A 37 -19.65 9.50 0.90
N VAL A 38 -19.65 8.27 1.42
CA VAL A 38 -19.08 7.11 0.75
C VAL A 38 -20.18 6.19 0.24
N SER A 39 -20.13 5.85 -1.04
CA SER A 39 -20.97 4.82 -1.64
C SER A 39 -20.13 3.73 -2.28
N ARG A 40 -20.55 2.47 -2.13
CA ARG A 40 -19.91 1.32 -2.76
C ARG A 40 -20.80 0.82 -3.89
N SER A 41 -20.16 0.41 -4.98
CA SER A 41 -20.83 -0.23 -6.11
C SER A 41 -20.20 -1.60 -6.36
N PRO A 42 -20.96 -2.60 -6.78
CA PRO A 42 -20.38 -3.87 -7.20
C PRO A 42 -19.42 -3.61 -8.39
N PRO A 43 -18.26 -4.25 -8.41
CA PRO A 43 -17.37 -4.18 -9.57
C PRO A 43 -18.07 -4.73 -10.83
N PRO A 44 -17.71 -4.27 -12.03
CA PRO A 44 -18.21 -4.85 -13.27
C PRO A 44 -17.87 -6.34 -13.36
N PRO A 45 -18.80 -7.20 -13.85
CA PRO A 45 -18.62 -8.66 -13.83
C PRO A 45 -17.41 -9.15 -14.65
N ASP A 46 -17.01 -8.41 -15.66
CA ASP A 46 -15.90 -8.77 -16.57
C ASP A 46 -14.59 -8.05 -16.19
N SER A 47 -14.46 -7.54 -14.96
CA SER A 47 -13.27 -6.81 -14.51
C SER A 47 -12.56 -7.54 -13.37
N ASP A 48 -11.22 -7.37 -13.29
CA ASP A 48 -10.40 -7.86 -12.18
C ASP A 48 -10.54 -7.00 -10.91
N LEU A 49 -11.49 -6.05 -10.90
CA LEU A 49 -11.70 -5.17 -9.77
C LEU A 49 -12.39 -5.91 -8.62
N LYS A 50 -11.91 -5.68 -7.41
CA LYS A 50 -12.48 -6.21 -6.16
C LYS A 50 -13.26 -5.16 -5.37
N LEU A 51 -13.00 -3.88 -5.62
CA LEU A 51 -13.70 -2.76 -5.00
C LEU A 51 -13.94 -1.64 -6.00
N CYS A 52 -15.16 -1.09 -5.97
CA CYS A 52 -15.49 0.20 -6.55
C CYS A 52 -16.18 1.04 -5.48
N ALA A 53 -15.63 2.23 -5.18
CA ALA A 53 -16.20 3.15 -4.21
C ALA A 53 -16.18 4.58 -4.74
N CYS A 54 -17.17 5.37 -4.34
CA CYS A 54 -17.29 6.79 -4.67
C CYS A 54 -17.36 7.60 -3.38
N TYR A 55 -16.42 8.52 -3.22
CA TYR A 55 -16.42 9.55 -2.19
C TYR A 55 -16.93 10.83 -2.81
N ARG A 56 -18.12 11.25 -2.41
CA ARG A 56 -18.74 12.50 -2.87
C ARG A 56 -18.56 13.55 -1.79
N MET A 57 -17.95 14.68 -2.15
CA MET A 57 -17.77 15.79 -1.22
C MET A 57 -19.13 16.37 -0.80
N VAL A 58 -19.29 16.62 0.51
CA VAL A 58 -20.54 17.20 1.06
C VAL A 58 -20.56 18.70 0.86
N GLU A 59 -19.42 19.36 1.11
CA GLU A 59 -19.17 20.76 0.84
C GLU A 59 -17.92 20.85 0.00
N GLY A 60 -17.85 21.81 -0.92
CA GLY A 60 -16.68 22.00 -1.76
C GLY A 60 -15.41 22.09 -0.93
N GLY A 61 -14.49 21.18 -1.12
CA GLY A 61 -13.22 21.11 -0.43
C GLY A 61 -12.10 20.70 -1.37
N SER A 62 -10.89 21.12 -1.06
CA SER A 62 -9.69 20.79 -1.85
C SER A 62 -8.93 19.58 -1.33
N ARG A 63 -9.35 19.01 -0.19
CA ARG A 63 -8.66 17.91 0.49
C ARG A 63 -9.61 16.84 0.99
N LEU A 64 -9.26 15.58 0.72
CA LEU A 64 -9.94 14.40 1.25
C LEU A 64 -8.92 13.45 1.88
N GLN A 65 -9.21 12.92 3.05
CA GLN A 65 -8.41 11.88 3.71
C GLN A 65 -9.26 10.62 3.85
N MET A 66 -8.69 9.50 3.45
CA MET A 66 -9.32 8.19 3.51
C MET A 66 -8.41 7.22 4.23
N LYS A 67 -8.98 6.36 5.07
CA LYS A 67 -8.25 5.24 5.67
C LYS A 67 -8.73 3.94 5.06
N ILE A 68 -7.78 3.17 4.59
CA ILE A 68 -8.04 1.88 3.96
C ILE A 68 -7.13 0.81 4.56
N ARG A 69 -7.58 -0.43 4.50
CA ARG A 69 -6.78 -1.59 4.82
C ARG A 69 -6.86 -2.59 3.67
N THR A 70 -5.70 -3.04 3.22
CA THR A 70 -5.57 -4.10 2.22
C THR A 70 -5.43 -5.46 2.90
N THR A 71 -5.68 -6.53 2.17
CA THR A 71 -5.43 -7.89 2.64
C THR A 71 -3.95 -8.22 2.47
N GLU A 72 -3.32 -8.67 3.54
CA GLU A 72 -1.91 -9.10 3.53
C GLU A 72 -1.72 -10.26 2.55
N GLY A 73 -0.64 -10.18 1.75
CA GLY A 73 -0.34 -11.15 0.71
C GLY A 73 -0.96 -10.83 -0.66
N GLU A 74 -1.96 -9.95 -0.74
CA GLU A 74 -2.47 -9.47 -2.02
C GLU A 74 -1.61 -8.33 -2.58
N TYR A 75 -1.39 -8.33 -3.88
CA TYR A 75 -0.70 -7.27 -4.60
C TYR A 75 -1.50 -6.85 -5.82
N GLY A 76 -1.34 -5.59 -6.21
CA GLY A 76 -2.07 -5.03 -7.34
C GLY A 76 -2.06 -3.52 -7.33
N GLU A 77 -3.16 -2.90 -7.74
CA GLU A 77 -3.26 -1.46 -7.92
C GLU A 77 -4.58 -0.92 -7.38
N ILE A 78 -4.51 0.24 -6.74
CA ILE A 78 -5.66 1.08 -6.43
C ILE A 78 -5.62 2.29 -7.35
N THR A 79 -6.65 2.47 -8.16
CA THR A 79 -6.80 3.63 -9.02
C THR A 79 -7.74 4.64 -8.36
N ALA A 80 -7.27 5.87 -8.19
CA ALA A 80 -8.07 6.99 -7.71
C ALA A 80 -8.34 7.95 -8.86
N THR A 81 -9.60 8.14 -9.22
CA THR A 81 -10.03 9.16 -10.19
C THR A 81 -10.62 10.34 -9.43
N ILE A 82 -9.94 11.47 -9.48
CA ILE A 82 -10.28 12.69 -8.77
C ILE A 82 -10.97 13.64 -9.75
N VAL A 83 -12.20 14.06 -9.43
CA VAL A 83 -12.96 15.00 -10.27
C VAL A 83 -13.04 16.34 -9.55
N GLY A 84 -12.42 17.33 -10.16
CA GLY A 84 -12.43 18.72 -9.71
C GLY A 84 -13.56 19.53 -10.34
N ASN A 85 -13.95 20.57 -9.64
CA ASN A 85 -15.00 21.50 -10.07
C ASN A 85 -14.35 22.72 -10.70
N SER A 86 -13.94 22.62 -11.96
CA SER A 86 -13.41 23.75 -12.72
C SER A 86 -14.46 24.30 -13.69
N VAL A 87 -14.56 25.60 -13.79
CA VAL A 87 -15.44 26.28 -14.74
C VAL A 87 -14.56 26.78 -15.91
N PRO A 88 -14.93 26.56 -17.16
CA PRO A 88 -16.20 26.01 -17.68
C PRO A 88 -16.23 24.49 -17.82
N THR A 89 -15.15 23.78 -17.62
CA THR A 89 -15.05 22.33 -17.83
C THR A 89 -14.63 21.61 -16.55
N LYS A 90 -15.29 20.49 -16.27
CA LYS A 90 -14.86 19.58 -15.18
C LYS A 90 -13.54 18.92 -15.59
N SER A 91 -12.57 18.91 -14.68
CA SER A 91 -11.31 18.21 -14.88
C SER A 91 -11.28 16.92 -14.05
N ALA A 92 -10.70 15.89 -14.61
CA ALA A 92 -10.47 14.63 -13.92
C ALA A 92 -8.99 14.23 -14.01
N VAL A 93 -8.44 13.77 -12.88
CA VAL A 93 -7.07 13.26 -12.79
C VAL A 93 -7.14 11.83 -12.29
N VAL A 94 -6.39 10.95 -12.92
CA VAL A 94 -6.27 9.54 -12.52
C VAL A 94 -4.90 9.32 -11.91
N VAL A 95 -4.89 8.79 -10.68
CA VAL A 95 -3.68 8.43 -9.94
C VAL A 95 -3.71 6.95 -9.64
N LYS A 96 -2.60 6.26 -9.88
CA LYS A 96 -2.41 4.83 -9.64
C LYS A 96 -1.49 4.64 -8.44
N LEU A 97 -1.96 3.84 -7.49
CA LEU A 97 -1.28 3.52 -6.25
C LEU A 97 -0.98 2.02 -6.23
N PRO A 98 0.29 1.61 -6.40
CA PRO A 98 0.64 0.21 -6.34
C PRO A 98 0.52 -0.31 -4.90
N VAL A 99 -0.12 -1.47 -4.73
CA VAL A 99 -0.20 -2.21 -3.48
C VAL A 99 0.74 -3.40 -3.57
N LYS A 100 1.66 -3.51 -2.61
CA LYS A 100 2.59 -4.63 -2.50
C LYS A 100 2.12 -5.64 -1.47
N SER A 101 2.54 -6.89 -1.62
CA SER A 101 2.06 -8.02 -0.80
C SER A 101 2.31 -7.87 0.71
N LEU A 102 3.38 -7.21 1.11
CA LEU A 102 3.74 -6.99 2.53
C LEU A 102 3.66 -5.50 2.92
N SER A 103 2.77 -4.77 2.29
CA SER A 103 2.69 -3.31 2.41
C SER A 103 2.16 -2.81 3.76
N LEU A 104 1.55 -3.67 4.57
CA LEU A 104 1.05 -3.32 5.92
C LEU A 104 2.07 -3.60 7.03
N HIS A 105 3.24 -4.14 6.72
CA HIS A 105 4.29 -4.38 7.71
C HIS A 105 4.88 -3.06 8.21
N CYS A 106 5.01 -2.96 9.53
CA CYS A 106 5.69 -1.85 10.15
C CYS A 106 7.19 -2.14 10.23
N ARG A 107 8.01 -1.18 9.79
CA ARG A 107 9.45 -1.27 9.99
C ARG A 107 9.78 -1.08 11.48
N ALA A 108 10.46 -2.05 12.08
CA ALA A 108 11.09 -1.86 13.38
C ALA A 108 12.48 -1.24 13.18
N VAL A 109 12.72 -0.10 13.81
CA VAL A 109 14.01 0.61 13.73
C VAL A 109 15.04 -0.01 14.68
N ALA A 110 14.57 -0.61 15.77
CA ALA A 110 15.38 -1.37 16.73
C ALA A 110 14.51 -2.45 17.38
N PHE A 111 15.08 -3.61 17.61
CA PHE A 111 14.47 -4.67 18.41
C PHE A 111 15.02 -4.58 19.83
N ARG A 112 14.14 -4.73 20.81
CA ARG A 112 14.57 -4.94 22.19
C ARG A 112 14.93 -6.40 22.38
N GLU A 113 15.90 -6.70 23.23
CA GLU A 113 16.30 -8.08 23.52
C GLU A 113 15.14 -8.95 24.03
N ASP A 114 14.20 -8.35 24.78
CA ASP A 114 12.99 -9.02 25.28
C ASP A 114 11.97 -9.31 24.15
N GLU A 115 11.99 -8.55 23.07
CA GLU A 115 11.15 -8.79 21.89
C GLU A 115 11.70 -9.93 21.03
N LEU A 116 13.01 -10.11 20.99
CA LEU A 116 13.67 -11.21 20.27
C LEU A 116 13.42 -12.59 20.92
N GLN A 117 12.97 -12.62 22.20
CA GLN A 117 12.61 -13.86 22.90
C GLN A 117 11.17 -14.31 22.61
N ARG A 118 10.36 -13.51 21.92
CA ARG A 118 9.02 -13.91 21.49
C ARG A 118 9.10 -14.84 20.28
N GLU A 119 8.06 -15.63 20.08
CA GLU A 119 7.92 -16.44 18.88
C GLU A 119 7.91 -15.54 17.65
N LEU A 120 9.03 -15.46 16.96
CA LEU A 120 9.17 -14.73 15.70
C LEU A 120 8.83 -15.66 14.55
N ASN A 121 8.13 -15.11 13.55
CA ASN A 121 7.99 -15.79 12.28
C ASN A 121 9.33 -15.73 11.53
N VAL A 122 9.88 -16.89 11.21
CA VAL A 122 11.14 -17.00 10.48
C VAL A 122 10.85 -17.42 9.04
N LEU A 123 11.30 -16.63 8.08
CA LEU A 123 11.30 -16.98 6.67
C LEU A 123 12.68 -17.53 6.30
N THR A 124 12.72 -18.80 5.90
CA THR A 124 13.94 -19.44 5.39
C THR A 124 13.86 -19.59 3.88
N LEU A 125 14.79 -19.00 3.16
CA LEU A 125 14.92 -19.12 1.71
C LEU A 125 16.10 -20.06 1.40
N ARG A 126 15.85 -21.13 0.67
CA ARG A 126 16.88 -22.09 0.22
C ARG A 126 16.88 -22.18 -1.28
N GLY A 127 18.05 -22.07 -1.89
CA GLY A 127 18.18 -22.16 -3.34
C GLY A 127 19.56 -21.74 -3.82
N SER A 128 19.75 -21.84 -5.13
CA SER A 128 20.99 -21.39 -5.79
C SER A 128 20.83 -19.94 -6.28
N PHE A 129 20.86 -18.98 -5.34
CA PHE A 129 20.76 -17.55 -5.62
C PHE A 129 21.70 -16.77 -4.71
N SER A 130 22.09 -15.57 -5.14
CA SER A 130 22.94 -14.70 -4.32
C SER A 130 22.11 -13.95 -3.29
N VAL A 131 22.78 -13.47 -2.23
CA VAL A 131 22.16 -12.63 -1.19
C VAL A 131 21.53 -11.37 -1.80
N ASN A 132 22.16 -10.78 -2.82
CA ASN A 132 21.63 -9.61 -3.53
C ASN A 132 20.28 -9.90 -4.17
N VAL A 133 20.12 -11.05 -4.80
CA VAL A 133 18.85 -11.47 -5.41
C VAL A 133 17.77 -11.67 -4.35
N ALA A 134 18.10 -12.33 -3.23
CA ALA A 134 17.16 -12.49 -2.12
C ALA A 134 16.77 -11.12 -1.52
N HIS A 135 17.75 -10.22 -1.38
CA HIS A 135 17.51 -8.86 -0.90
C HIS A 135 16.58 -8.06 -1.83
N GLU A 136 16.76 -8.15 -3.14
CA GLU A 136 15.89 -7.51 -4.12
C GLU A 136 14.46 -8.08 -4.10
N TRP A 137 14.30 -9.39 -3.87
CA TRP A 137 12.97 -9.97 -3.67
C TRP A 137 12.29 -9.43 -2.41
N MET A 138 13.04 -9.31 -1.30
CA MET A 138 12.50 -8.70 -0.08
C MET A 138 12.12 -7.24 -0.31
N ARG A 139 12.94 -6.46 -1.02
CA ARG A 139 12.60 -5.08 -1.38
C ARG A 139 11.36 -4.97 -2.27
N ALA A 140 11.15 -5.95 -3.14
CA ALA A 140 9.94 -5.98 -3.95
C ALA A 140 8.67 -6.14 -3.09
N CYS A 141 8.78 -6.84 -1.96
CA CYS A 141 7.67 -7.04 -1.01
C CYS A 141 7.57 -5.91 0.03
N VAL A 142 8.72 -5.46 0.56
CA VAL A 142 8.82 -4.44 1.62
C VAL A 142 9.61 -3.24 1.07
N PRO A 143 8.93 -2.20 0.58
CA PRO A 143 9.59 -1.06 -0.09
C PRO A 143 10.54 -0.25 0.80
N GLU A 144 10.38 -0.33 2.11
CA GLU A 144 11.19 0.38 3.09
C GLU A 144 12.60 -0.18 3.24
N ILE A 145 12.84 -1.40 2.76
CA ILE A 145 14.19 -2.00 2.78
C ILE A 145 15.10 -1.18 1.86
N PRO A 146 16.23 -0.64 2.38
CA PRO A 146 17.15 0.15 1.58
C PRO A 146 17.79 -0.70 0.46
N PRO A 147 18.33 -0.08 -0.60
CA PRO A 147 19.11 -0.79 -1.61
C PRO A 147 20.25 -1.58 -0.96
N TYR A 148 20.53 -2.77 -1.51
CA TYR A 148 21.69 -3.53 -1.08
C TYR A 148 22.96 -2.76 -1.43
N VAL A 149 23.83 -2.58 -0.43
CA VAL A 149 25.15 -2.02 -0.61
C VAL A 149 26.14 -3.12 -0.29
N GLU A 150 26.94 -3.50 -1.26
CA GLU A 150 28.03 -4.44 -1.06
C GLU A 150 29.03 -3.78 -0.10
N SER A 151 29.16 -4.31 1.12
CA SER A 151 30.20 -3.88 2.03
C SER A 151 31.38 -4.84 1.90
N ASP A 152 32.58 -4.31 1.81
CA ASP A 152 33.83 -5.09 1.75
C ASP A 152 34.04 -6.02 2.96
N GLU A 153 33.27 -5.84 4.03
CA GLU A 153 33.34 -6.63 5.25
C GLU A 153 32.46 -7.88 5.25
N VAL A 154 31.48 -7.98 4.37
CA VAL A 154 30.65 -9.18 4.23
C VAL A 154 31.31 -10.16 3.27
N LYS A 155 32.31 -10.87 3.73
CA LYS A 155 32.76 -12.09 3.05
C LYS A 155 31.62 -13.10 3.12
N VAL A 156 30.86 -13.19 2.02
CA VAL A 156 29.89 -14.27 1.83
C VAL A 156 30.65 -15.60 1.91
N ARG A 157 30.51 -16.30 3.01
CA ARG A 157 30.94 -17.69 3.09
C ARG A 157 30.01 -18.48 2.19
N SER A 158 30.61 -19.12 1.22
CA SER A 158 29.94 -19.93 0.21
C SER A 158 29.07 -21.03 0.84
N CYS A 159 27.82 -21.07 0.41
CA CYS A 159 27.02 -22.24 0.09
C CYS A 159 26.37 -23.10 1.15
N GLU A 160 26.42 -22.82 2.43
CA GLU A 160 25.65 -23.63 3.41
C GLU A 160 25.06 -22.82 4.60
N GLU A 161 25.11 -21.51 4.58
CA GLU A 161 24.53 -20.72 5.66
C GLU A 161 23.04 -20.42 5.39
N GLU A 162 22.19 -20.92 6.29
CA GLU A 162 20.80 -20.53 6.39
C GLU A 162 20.74 -19.02 6.63
N ALA A 163 20.22 -18.24 5.70
CA ALA A 163 19.88 -16.86 5.97
C ALA A 163 18.72 -16.84 6.98
N LYS A 164 19.01 -16.61 8.24
CA LYS A 164 18.02 -16.34 9.29
C LYS A 164 17.78 -14.84 9.32
N LEU A 165 16.57 -14.44 9.00
CA LEU A 165 16.05 -13.08 9.15
C LEU A 165 15.24 -12.98 10.42
#